data_2b14daace294a861c227ff0a3d560e35
#
_entry.id   2b14daace294a861c227ff0a3d560e35
#
_cell.length_a   1.000
_cell.length_b   1.000
_cell.length_c   1.000
_cell.angle_alpha   90.00
_cell.angle_beta   90.00
_cell.angle_gamma   90.00
#
_symmetry.space_group_name_H-M   'P 1'
#
loop_
_entity.id
_entity.type
_entity.pdbx_description
1 polymer ?
#
loop_
_entity_poly.entity_id
_entity_poly.type
_entity_poly.pdbx_seq_one_letter_code
_entity_poly.pdbx_strand_id
1 'polypeptide(L)'
;MTSRAARAGRAAGQLAAAGLLCGGCSLLPQAAGPAAPGGTTARPAATASPQPTAVPLDSLLPFPPARLQAAAGLAGQFTAAWDSWSWQQPPAAWLAALQPMAAASLLPALAQAAGDRGVLAQRTAARQVAVATVTGLAIRDLTPSSVTVTVTAAQVITGSSGTGRATAGWAVTLTPEGSGWLVQDIEPADAGNS
;
A
#
# COMPACT_ATOMS: atom_id res chain seq x y z
N MET A 1 -4.77 -0.44 -44.91
CA MET A 1 -3.85 0.65 -44.87
C MET A 1 -4.57 1.88 -44.31
N THR A 2 -4.74 2.01 -43.05
CA THR A 2 -5.28 3.23 -42.42
C THR A 2 -4.72 3.32 -41.00
N SER A 3 -3.80 4.26 -40.85
CA SER A 3 -3.12 4.63 -39.61
C SER A 3 -4.14 5.22 -38.62
N ARG A 4 -4.29 4.63 -37.42
CA ARG A 4 -5.01 5.24 -36.29
C ARG A 4 -3.98 5.72 -35.27
N ALA A 5 -3.72 7.01 -35.31
CA ALA A 5 -2.98 7.72 -34.27
C ALA A 5 -3.81 7.78 -32.99
N ALA A 6 -3.33 7.17 -31.92
CA ALA A 6 -3.90 7.33 -30.59
C ALA A 6 -3.37 8.63 -29.97
N ARG A 7 -4.29 9.57 -29.71
CA ARG A 7 -4.06 10.83 -29.01
C ARG A 7 -3.85 10.56 -27.52
N ALA A 8 -2.68 10.94 -27.02
CA ALA A 8 -2.44 11.07 -25.59
C ALA A 8 -3.16 12.31 -25.05
N GLY A 9 -4.19 12.10 -24.23
CA GLY A 9 -4.87 13.16 -23.50
C GLY A 9 -4.06 13.56 -22.27
N ARG A 10 -3.55 14.79 -22.25
CA ARG A 10 -3.04 15.45 -21.05
C ARG A 10 -4.24 15.92 -20.23
N ALA A 11 -4.42 15.38 -19.03
CA ALA A 11 -5.29 15.95 -18.01
C ALA A 11 -4.41 16.70 -17.00
N ALA A 12 -4.40 18.02 -17.10
CA ALA A 12 -3.91 18.91 -16.06
C ALA A 12 -5.06 19.16 -15.09
N GLY A 13 -4.98 18.64 -13.88
CA GLY A 13 -5.93 18.88 -12.80
C GLY A 13 -5.35 19.86 -11.79
N GLN A 14 -6.01 21.00 -11.67
CA GLN A 14 -5.66 22.11 -10.78
C GLN A 14 -5.95 21.77 -9.30
N LEU A 15 -5.01 22.16 -8.45
CA LEU A 15 -5.15 22.25 -7.00
C LEU A 15 -6.06 23.42 -6.63
N ALA A 16 -7.11 23.17 -5.88
CA ALA A 16 -7.84 24.19 -5.14
C ALA A 16 -7.66 23.92 -3.63
N ALA A 17 -6.91 24.76 -2.98
CA ALA A 17 -6.83 24.88 -1.54
C ALA A 17 -8.03 25.66 -1.02
N ALA A 18 -8.78 25.11 -0.07
CA ALA A 18 -9.73 25.88 0.73
C ALA A 18 -9.54 25.49 2.20
N GLY A 19 -8.91 26.39 2.91
CA GLY A 19 -8.86 26.37 4.37
C GLY A 19 -10.18 26.84 4.98
N LEU A 20 -10.60 26.24 6.08
CA LEU A 20 -11.59 26.78 7.00
C LEU A 20 -11.19 26.43 8.44
N LEU A 21 -10.71 27.47 9.10
CA LEU A 21 -10.57 27.59 10.55
C LEU A 21 -11.96 27.79 11.15
N CYS A 22 -12.37 26.99 12.12
CA CYS A 22 -13.40 27.37 13.07
C CYS A 22 -13.00 26.90 14.46
N GLY A 23 -12.47 27.82 15.22
CA GLY A 23 -12.35 27.75 16.67
C GLY A 23 -13.72 27.96 17.32
N GLY A 24 -13.94 27.26 18.41
CA GLY A 24 -15.13 27.36 19.23
C GLY A 24 -14.87 26.81 20.61
N CYS A 25 -14.10 27.56 21.43
CA CYS A 25 -14.06 27.36 22.88
C CYS A 25 -15.29 28.02 23.49
N SER A 26 -16.24 27.25 23.97
CA SER A 26 -17.31 27.76 24.84
C SER A 26 -16.98 27.45 26.32
N LEU A 27 -16.46 28.42 26.98
CA LEU A 27 -16.36 28.48 28.44
C LEU A 27 -17.72 28.90 29.00
N LEU A 28 -18.43 28.00 29.71
CA LEU A 28 -19.58 28.31 30.49
C LEU A 28 -19.14 28.57 31.95
N PRO A 29 -19.54 29.70 32.57
CA PRO A 29 -19.25 29.94 33.96
C PRO A 29 -20.18 29.12 34.85
N GLN A 30 -19.58 28.41 35.81
CA GLN A 30 -20.26 27.64 36.84
C GLN A 30 -20.72 28.58 37.92
N ALA A 31 -22.04 28.79 38.01
CA ALA A 31 -22.65 29.56 39.11
C ALA A 31 -22.62 28.75 40.41
N ALA A 32 -22.02 29.28 41.43
CA ALA A 32 -22.06 28.77 42.79
C ALA A 32 -23.45 29.00 43.41
N GLY A 33 -24.20 27.94 43.67
CA GLY A 33 -25.41 27.98 44.46
C GLY A 33 -25.13 27.63 45.92
N PRO A 34 -25.91 28.17 46.88
CA PRO A 34 -25.64 28.07 48.33
C PRO A 34 -25.95 26.67 48.87
N ALA A 35 -25.11 26.22 49.77
CA ALA A 35 -25.23 24.97 50.52
C ALA A 35 -26.48 24.93 51.40
N ALA A 36 -27.28 23.88 51.27
CA ALA A 36 -28.32 23.48 52.21
C ALA A 36 -27.79 22.33 53.09
N PRO A 37 -28.03 22.34 54.39
CA PRO A 37 -27.55 21.31 55.31
C PRO A 37 -28.55 20.14 55.41
N GLY A 38 -28.00 18.92 55.41
CA GLY A 38 -28.57 17.83 56.17
C GLY A 38 -29.52 16.90 55.46
N GLY A 39 -29.01 15.72 55.20
CA GLY A 39 -29.82 14.56 54.83
C GLY A 39 -28.91 13.39 54.41
N THR A 40 -28.34 12.69 55.42
CA THR A 40 -27.58 11.44 55.16
C THR A 40 -28.57 10.33 54.89
N THR A 41 -29.09 10.27 53.69
CA THR A 41 -29.76 9.05 53.16
C THR A 41 -28.67 8.21 52.49
N ALA A 42 -28.34 7.09 53.11
CA ALA A 42 -27.45 6.10 52.55
C ALA A 42 -28.07 5.63 51.19
N ARG A 43 -27.44 6.12 50.12
CA ARG A 43 -27.73 5.68 48.76
C ARG A 43 -27.31 4.20 48.64
N PRO A 44 -28.23 3.27 48.31
CA PRO A 44 -27.84 1.90 48.08
C PRO A 44 -26.71 1.89 47.05
N ALA A 45 -25.61 1.19 47.34
CA ALA A 45 -24.50 0.99 46.44
C ALA A 45 -25.06 0.37 45.14
N ALA A 46 -25.01 1.16 44.08
CA ALA A 46 -25.37 0.64 42.77
C ALA A 46 -24.38 -0.49 42.47
N THR A 47 -24.91 -1.72 42.41
CA THR A 47 -24.15 -2.90 41.94
C THR A 47 -23.63 -2.55 40.56
N ALA A 48 -22.31 -2.39 40.43
CA ALA A 48 -21.66 -2.11 39.16
C ALA A 48 -22.01 -3.25 38.21
N SER A 49 -22.77 -2.93 37.16
CA SER A 49 -22.99 -3.88 36.06
C SER A 49 -21.62 -4.29 35.52
N PRO A 50 -21.39 -5.59 35.28
CA PRO A 50 -20.14 -6.05 34.72
C PRO A 50 -19.90 -5.33 33.38
N GLN A 51 -18.85 -4.53 33.32
CA GLN A 51 -18.42 -3.88 32.09
C GLN A 51 -17.96 -4.97 31.13
N PRO A 52 -18.45 -4.98 29.87
CA PRO A 52 -18.01 -5.96 28.90
C PRO A 52 -16.49 -5.84 28.75
N THR A 53 -15.78 -6.95 28.91
CA THR A 53 -14.34 -7.01 28.71
C THR A 53 -14.06 -6.69 27.24
N ALA A 54 -13.31 -5.63 26.97
CA ALA A 54 -12.94 -5.27 25.61
C ALA A 54 -12.13 -6.41 24.99
N VAL A 55 -12.59 -6.91 23.86
CA VAL A 55 -11.85 -7.92 23.08
C VAL A 55 -10.67 -7.19 22.41
N PRO A 56 -9.42 -7.64 22.59
CA PRO A 56 -8.27 -7.04 21.90
C PRO A 56 -8.48 -7.09 20.40
N LEU A 57 -8.33 -5.96 19.69
CA LEU A 57 -8.54 -5.89 18.24
C LEU A 57 -7.64 -6.89 17.49
N ASP A 58 -6.41 -7.09 17.98
CA ASP A 58 -5.45 -8.03 17.39
C ASP A 58 -5.95 -9.48 17.37
N SER A 59 -6.83 -9.87 18.31
CA SER A 59 -7.42 -11.22 18.35
C SER A 59 -8.50 -11.44 17.27
N LEU A 60 -8.94 -10.38 16.60
CA LEU A 60 -9.90 -10.43 15.49
C LEU A 60 -9.20 -10.52 14.13
N LEU A 61 -7.89 -10.32 14.07
CA LEU A 61 -7.13 -10.40 12.83
C LEU A 61 -6.85 -11.87 12.48
N PRO A 62 -6.93 -12.26 11.18
CA PRO A 62 -6.61 -13.63 10.75
C PRO A 62 -5.12 -13.97 10.89
N PHE A 63 -4.26 -12.96 10.99
CA PHE A 63 -2.81 -13.10 11.19
C PHE A 63 -2.32 -12.17 12.29
N PRO A 64 -1.34 -12.59 13.10
CA PRO A 64 -0.70 -11.72 14.09
C PRO A 64 -0.08 -10.48 13.45
N PRO A 65 -0.03 -9.33 14.15
CA PRO A 65 0.52 -8.09 13.62
C PRO A 65 1.94 -8.21 13.05
N ALA A 66 2.81 -8.97 13.72
CA ALA A 66 4.18 -9.22 13.24
C ALA A 66 4.20 -9.96 11.88
N ARG A 67 3.25 -10.87 11.66
CA ARG A 67 3.13 -11.58 10.39
C ARG A 67 2.60 -10.68 9.28
N LEU A 68 1.69 -9.77 9.59
CA LEU A 68 1.21 -8.74 8.64
C LEU A 68 2.32 -7.75 8.27
N GLN A 69 3.17 -7.35 9.21
CA GLN A 69 4.35 -6.52 8.94
C GLN A 69 5.33 -7.23 8.02
N ALA A 70 5.55 -8.54 8.21
CA ALA A 70 6.39 -9.34 7.33
C ALA A 70 5.83 -9.41 5.90
N ALA A 71 4.50 -9.58 5.74
CA ALA A 71 3.84 -9.53 4.44
C ALA A 71 4.04 -8.16 3.75
N ALA A 72 3.78 -7.07 4.47
CA ALA A 72 3.97 -5.71 3.94
C ALA A 72 5.44 -5.45 3.56
N GLY A 73 6.39 -5.92 4.37
CA GLY A 73 7.82 -5.84 4.07
C GLY A 73 8.20 -6.58 2.79
N LEU A 74 7.69 -7.80 2.60
CA LEU A 74 7.93 -8.59 1.38
C LEU A 74 7.29 -7.94 0.15
N ALA A 75 6.05 -7.41 0.26
CA ALA A 75 5.40 -6.67 -0.82
C ALA A 75 6.25 -5.48 -1.26
N GLY A 76 6.80 -4.74 -0.30
CA GLY A 76 7.69 -3.60 -0.60
C GLY A 76 8.99 -4.04 -1.27
N GLN A 77 9.65 -5.10 -0.80
CA GLN A 77 10.88 -5.63 -1.42
C GLN A 77 10.63 -6.13 -2.83
N PHE A 78 9.54 -6.86 -3.04
CA PHE A 78 9.15 -7.35 -4.36
C PHE A 78 8.90 -6.19 -5.32
N THR A 79 8.12 -5.18 -4.91
CA THR A 79 7.81 -4.01 -5.74
C THR A 79 9.06 -3.21 -6.07
N ALA A 80 9.97 -3.01 -5.12
CA ALA A 80 11.23 -2.33 -5.38
C ALA A 80 12.08 -3.08 -6.43
N ALA A 81 12.13 -4.41 -6.37
CA ALA A 81 12.81 -5.24 -7.36
C ALA A 81 12.09 -5.24 -8.71
N TRP A 82 10.75 -5.31 -8.71
CA TRP A 82 9.90 -5.27 -9.90
C TRP A 82 10.09 -3.98 -10.69
N ASP A 83 10.06 -2.84 -10.03
CA ASP A 83 10.16 -1.51 -10.63
C ASP A 83 11.60 -1.04 -10.87
N SER A 84 12.63 -1.82 -10.44
CA SER A 84 14.04 -1.52 -10.70
C SER A 84 14.59 -2.37 -11.83
N TRP A 85 15.18 -1.74 -12.84
CA TRP A 85 15.72 -2.43 -13.99
C TRP A 85 16.78 -1.59 -14.71
N SER A 86 17.62 -2.24 -15.53
CA SER A 86 18.60 -1.59 -16.39
C SER A 86 18.53 -2.17 -17.79
N TRP A 87 18.77 -1.35 -18.80
CA TRP A 87 18.87 -1.79 -20.19
C TRP A 87 20.00 -2.81 -20.43
N GLN A 88 21.02 -2.82 -19.55
CA GLN A 88 22.14 -3.77 -19.59
C GLN A 88 21.83 -5.06 -18.82
N GLN A 89 20.81 -5.08 -18.00
CA GLN A 89 20.47 -6.25 -17.18
C GLN A 89 19.80 -7.32 -18.05
N PRO A 90 20.37 -8.54 -18.09
CA PRO A 90 19.71 -9.66 -18.75
C PRO A 90 18.33 -9.93 -18.14
N PRO A 91 17.29 -10.25 -18.93
CA PRO A 91 15.96 -10.62 -18.41
C PRO A 91 15.99 -11.70 -17.34
N ALA A 92 16.87 -12.71 -17.50
CA ALA A 92 17.04 -13.77 -16.52
C ALA A 92 17.56 -13.27 -15.16
N ALA A 93 18.41 -12.24 -15.13
CA ALA A 93 18.93 -11.67 -13.88
C ALA A 93 17.85 -10.87 -13.14
N TRP A 94 17.00 -10.14 -13.87
CA TRP A 94 15.84 -9.46 -13.28
C TRP A 94 14.83 -10.48 -12.70
N LEU A 95 14.53 -11.54 -13.45
CA LEU A 95 13.65 -12.61 -13.01
C LEU A 95 14.20 -13.34 -11.77
N ALA A 96 15.51 -13.64 -11.74
CA ALA A 96 16.15 -14.30 -10.62
C ALA A 96 16.07 -13.51 -9.30
N ALA A 97 15.98 -12.17 -9.36
CA ALA A 97 15.79 -11.32 -8.18
C ALA A 97 14.36 -11.43 -7.60
N LEU A 98 13.37 -11.74 -8.42
CA LEU A 98 11.95 -11.84 -8.02
C LEU A 98 11.56 -13.26 -7.59
N GLN A 99 12.16 -14.29 -8.19
CA GLN A 99 11.82 -15.70 -7.97
C GLN A 99 11.74 -16.13 -6.51
N PRO A 100 12.69 -15.75 -5.63
CA PRO A 100 12.63 -16.18 -4.22
C PRO A 100 11.43 -15.65 -3.44
N MET A 101 10.79 -14.59 -3.94
CA MET A 101 9.66 -13.91 -3.32
C MET A 101 8.32 -14.30 -3.97
N ALA A 102 8.33 -14.98 -5.10
CA ALA A 102 7.16 -15.26 -5.92
C ALA A 102 6.63 -16.68 -5.72
N ALA A 103 5.32 -16.84 -5.65
CA ALA A 103 4.67 -18.13 -5.72
C ALA A 103 4.88 -18.77 -7.11
N ALA A 104 4.90 -20.10 -7.17
CA ALA A 104 5.12 -20.84 -8.41
C ALA A 104 4.12 -20.47 -9.53
N SER A 105 2.88 -20.13 -9.17
CA SER A 105 1.83 -19.69 -10.09
C SER A 105 2.12 -18.34 -10.76
N LEU A 106 2.89 -17.45 -10.11
CA LEU A 106 3.26 -16.13 -10.64
C LEU A 106 4.44 -16.20 -11.62
N LEU A 107 5.30 -17.22 -11.52
CA LEU A 107 6.54 -17.31 -12.30
C LEU A 107 6.33 -17.23 -13.83
N PRO A 108 5.30 -17.86 -14.44
CA PRO A 108 5.07 -17.71 -15.87
C PRO A 108 4.79 -16.27 -16.31
N ALA A 109 4.02 -15.51 -15.52
CA ALA A 109 3.72 -14.10 -15.80
C ALA A 109 4.98 -13.23 -15.68
N LEU A 110 5.81 -13.48 -14.66
CA LEU A 110 7.11 -12.81 -14.51
C LEU A 110 8.05 -13.11 -15.68
N ALA A 111 8.11 -14.36 -16.14
CA ALA A 111 8.92 -14.75 -17.29
C ALA A 111 8.44 -14.07 -18.58
N GLN A 112 7.13 -13.96 -18.78
CA GLN A 112 6.54 -13.23 -19.89
C GLN A 112 6.90 -11.74 -19.86
N ALA A 113 6.74 -11.10 -18.69
CA ALA A 113 7.11 -9.68 -18.49
C ALA A 113 8.59 -9.44 -18.74
N ALA A 114 9.46 -10.33 -18.24
CA ALA A 114 10.91 -10.26 -18.46
C ALA A 114 11.28 -10.39 -19.96
N GLY A 115 10.53 -11.20 -20.72
CA GLY A 115 10.78 -11.47 -22.13
C GLY A 115 10.10 -10.50 -23.11
N ASP A 116 9.41 -9.46 -22.66
CA ASP A 116 8.72 -8.51 -23.54
C ASP A 116 9.72 -7.76 -24.43
N ARG A 117 9.78 -8.16 -25.69
CA ARG A 117 10.72 -7.62 -26.68
C ARG A 117 10.50 -6.13 -26.96
N GLY A 118 9.24 -5.66 -26.90
CA GLY A 118 8.92 -4.26 -27.14
C GLY A 118 9.49 -3.39 -26.04
N VAL A 119 9.25 -3.78 -24.79
CA VAL A 119 9.77 -3.09 -23.60
C VAL A 119 11.30 -3.12 -23.58
N LEU A 120 11.92 -4.26 -23.82
CA LEU A 120 13.38 -4.42 -23.85
C LEU A 120 14.03 -3.56 -24.95
N ALA A 121 13.46 -3.54 -26.17
CA ALA A 121 13.96 -2.71 -27.26
C ALA A 121 13.87 -1.22 -26.92
N GLN A 122 12.77 -0.76 -26.34
CA GLN A 122 12.59 0.62 -25.92
C GLN A 122 13.61 1.02 -24.85
N ARG A 123 13.79 0.20 -23.80
CA ARG A 123 14.75 0.43 -22.72
C ARG A 123 16.18 0.49 -23.26
N THR A 124 16.53 -0.40 -24.18
CA THR A 124 17.85 -0.46 -24.82
C THR A 124 18.10 0.76 -25.68
N ALA A 125 17.16 1.13 -26.57
CA ALA A 125 17.31 2.30 -27.45
C ALA A 125 17.52 3.60 -26.65
N ALA A 126 16.79 3.76 -25.54
CA ALA A 126 16.90 4.92 -24.67
C ALA A 126 17.98 4.77 -23.57
N ARG A 127 18.70 3.64 -23.50
CA ARG A 127 19.70 3.32 -22.45
C ARG A 127 19.19 3.57 -21.04
N GLN A 128 17.97 3.15 -20.79
CA GLN A 128 17.26 3.46 -19.54
C GLN A 128 17.72 2.60 -18.37
N VAL A 129 17.84 3.23 -17.22
CA VAL A 129 18.01 2.60 -15.90
C VAL A 129 16.94 3.18 -14.99
N ALA A 130 16.17 2.33 -14.34
CA ALA A 130 15.19 2.71 -13.33
C ALA A 130 15.58 2.17 -11.96
N VAL A 131 15.51 3.02 -10.96
CA VAL A 131 15.69 2.66 -9.55
C VAL A 131 14.41 3.06 -8.81
N ALA A 132 13.78 2.09 -8.19
CA ALA A 132 12.55 2.28 -7.42
C ALA A 132 12.82 2.32 -5.92
N THR A 133 12.09 3.17 -5.23
CA THR A 133 12.05 3.26 -3.77
C THR A 133 10.60 3.22 -3.31
N VAL A 134 10.28 2.34 -2.37
CA VAL A 134 8.95 2.28 -1.77
C VAL A 134 8.76 3.49 -0.86
N THR A 135 7.67 4.22 -1.08
CA THR A 135 7.32 5.44 -0.33
C THR A 135 6.06 5.29 0.51
N GLY A 136 5.26 4.23 0.28
CA GLY A 136 4.06 3.95 1.03
C GLY A 136 3.66 2.49 0.98
N LEU A 137 3.10 1.99 2.09
CA LEU A 137 2.55 0.65 2.25
C LEU A 137 1.23 0.74 3.01
N ALA A 138 0.18 0.11 2.51
CA ALA A 138 -1.10 0.01 3.20
C ALA A 138 -1.73 -1.35 2.93
N ILE A 139 -2.30 -1.99 3.95
CA ILE A 139 -3.11 -3.20 3.75
C ILE A 139 -4.43 -2.77 3.10
N ARG A 140 -4.72 -3.31 1.93
CA ARG A 140 -5.96 -3.05 1.17
C ARG A 140 -7.02 -4.08 1.49
N ASP A 141 -6.63 -5.34 1.59
CA ASP A 141 -7.54 -6.45 1.87
C ASP A 141 -6.87 -7.50 2.75
N LEU A 142 -7.67 -8.17 3.56
CA LEU A 142 -7.21 -9.15 4.53
C LEU A 142 -8.21 -10.29 4.63
N THR A 143 -7.79 -11.47 4.19
CA THR A 143 -8.58 -12.72 4.29
C THR A 143 -7.83 -13.74 5.14
N PRO A 144 -8.46 -14.86 5.56
CA PRO A 144 -7.75 -15.93 6.26
C PRO A 144 -6.63 -16.60 5.45
N SER A 145 -6.63 -16.44 4.12
CA SER A 145 -5.69 -17.11 3.20
C SER A 145 -4.79 -16.17 2.42
N SER A 146 -4.99 -14.86 2.50
CA SER A 146 -4.22 -13.87 1.73
C SER A 146 -4.21 -12.50 2.37
N VAL A 147 -3.20 -11.71 2.00
CA VAL A 147 -3.10 -10.27 2.31
C VAL A 147 -2.82 -9.54 1.02
N THR A 148 -3.62 -8.51 0.70
CA THR A 148 -3.33 -7.60 -0.40
C THR A 148 -2.78 -6.29 0.17
N VAL A 149 -1.58 -5.92 -0.26
CA VAL A 149 -0.90 -4.69 0.16
C VAL A 149 -0.84 -3.73 -1.01
N THR A 150 -1.34 -2.51 -0.83
CA THR A 150 -1.08 -1.42 -1.76
C THR A 150 0.31 -0.86 -1.48
N VAL A 151 1.16 -0.85 -2.50
CA VAL A 151 2.53 -0.34 -2.46
C VAL A 151 2.65 0.86 -3.37
N THR A 152 3.12 1.98 -2.85
CA THR A 152 3.49 3.16 -3.65
C THR A 152 5.00 3.17 -3.83
N ALA A 153 5.46 3.19 -5.09
CA ALA A 153 6.87 3.24 -5.44
C ALA A 153 7.19 4.51 -6.24
N ALA A 154 8.23 5.22 -5.83
CA ALA A 154 8.82 6.32 -6.58
C ALA A 154 9.99 5.78 -7.40
N GLN A 155 10.02 6.06 -8.70
CA GLN A 155 11.09 5.68 -9.62
C GLN A 155 11.89 6.91 -10.04
N VAL A 156 13.21 6.74 -10.10
CA VAL A 156 14.12 7.63 -10.84
C VAL A 156 14.56 6.88 -12.09
N ILE A 157 14.20 7.41 -13.26
CA ILE A 157 14.51 6.82 -14.56
C ILE A 157 15.55 7.69 -15.25
N THR A 158 16.74 7.15 -15.50
CA THR A 158 17.82 7.83 -16.21
C THR A 158 18.01 7.18 -17.57
N GLY A 159 18.18 7.98 -18.62
CA GLY A 159 18.40 7.51 -19.97
C GLY A 159 19.13 8.52 -20.84
N SER A 160 19.23 8.23 -22.15
CA SER A 160 19.92 9.12 -23.12
C SER A 160 19.28 10.50 -23.26
N SER A 161 17.99 10.66 -22.89
CA SER A 161 17.24 11.93 -22.90
C SER A 161 17.30 12.68 -21.56
N GLY A 162 18.01 12.17 -20.55
CA GLY A 162 18.10 12.77 -19.22
C GLY A 162 17.48 11.93 -18.12
N THR A 163 17.16 12.58 -17.00
CA THR A 163 16.57 11.93 -15.81
C THR A 163 15.13 12.37 -15.63
N GLY A 164 14.25 11.41 -15.46
CA GLY A 164 12.83 11.60 -15.13
C GLY A 164 12.49 10.96 -13.78
N ARG A 165 11.32 11.34 -13.25
CA ARG A 165 10.71 10.71 -12.07
C ARG A 165 9.32 10.25 -12.40
N ALA A 166 8.94 9.09 -11.84
CA ALA A 166 7.60 8.54 -11.93
C ALA A 166 7.17 8.01 -10.55
N THR A 167 5.87 7.88 -10.37
CA THR A 167 5.30 7.19 -9.20
C THR A 167 4.33 6.16 -9.72
N ALA A 168 4.42 4.95 -9.21
CA ALA A 168 3.51 3.85 -9.51
C ALA A 168 2.87 3.34 -8.23
N GLY A 169 1.60 2.93 -8.34
CA GLY A 169 0.87 2.23 -7.30
C GLY A 169 0.61 0.79 -7.72
N TRP A 170 0.90 -0.16 -6.83
CA TRP A 170 0.74 -1.59 -7.06
C TRP A 170 -0.13 -2.22 -5.99
N ALA A 171 -1.01 -3.12 -6.35
CA ALA A 171 -1.68 -4.04 -5.44
C ALA A 171 -0.94 -5.37 -5.51
N VAL A 172 -0.31 -5.75 -4.40
CA VAL A 172 0.47 -6.99 -4.26
C VAL A 172 -0.28 -7.93 -3.36
N THR A 173 -0.68 -9.09 -3.89
CA THR A 173 -1.37 -10.13 -3.13
C THR A 173 -0.38 -11.19 -2.70
N LEU A 174 -0.36 -11.47 -1.40
CA LEU A 174 0.52 -12.44 -0.77
C LEU A 174 -0.29 -13.58 -0.15
N THR A 175 0.25 -14.79 -0.25
CA THR A 175 -0.29 -15.98 0.41
C THR A 175 0.72 -16.52 1.42
N PRO A 176 0.24 -17.05 2.57
CA PRO A 176 1.13 -17.67 3.54
C PRO A 176 1.76 -18.94 2.99
N GLU A 177 3.08 -19.08 3.17
CA GLU A 177 3.85 -20.27 2.84
C GLU A 177 4.70 -20.68 4.02
N GLY A 178 4.33 -21.77 4.71
CA GLY A 178 4.96 -22.15 5.97
C GLY A 178 4.89 -21.03 7.02
N SER A 179 6.05 -20.59 7.50
CA SER A 179 6.16 -19.43 8.42
C SER A 179 6.28 -18.08 7.71
N GLY A 180 6.45 -18.07 6.38
CA GLY A 180 6.67 -16.88 5.56
C GLY A 180 5.47 -16.52 4.68
N TRP A 181 5.78 -15.77 3.62
CA TRP A 181 4.86 -15.30 2.60
C TRP A 181 5.47 -15.45 1.21
N LEU A 182 4.63 -15.64 0.20
CA LEU A 182 4.99 -15.52 -1.21
C LEU A 182 4.02 -14.58 -1.92
N VAL A 183 4.53 -13.83 -2.88
CA VAL A 183 3.73 -12.98 -3.77
C VAL A 183 3.01 -13.88 -4.77
N GLN A 184 1.69 -13.84 -4.70
CA GLN A 184 0.79 -14.60 -5.58
C GLN A 184 0.44 -13.83 -6.82
N ASP A 185 0.31 -12.50 -6.70
CA ASP A 185 -0.09 -11.62 -7.78
C ASP A 185 0.42 -10.19 -7.57
N ILE A 186 0.59 -9.46 -8.68
CA ILE A 186 0.90 -8.02 -8.71
C ILE A 186 0.15 -7.37 -9.87
N GLU A 187 -0.61 -6.33 -9.55
CA GLU A 187 -1.39 -5.56 -10.53
C GLU A 187 -1.33 -4.05 -10.22
N PRO A 188 -1.67 -3.16 -11.16
CA PRO A 188 -1.84 -1.74 -10.85
C PRO A 188 -2.84 -1.54 -9.72
N ALA A 189 -2.55 -0.61 -8.80
CA ALA A 189 -3.37 -0.40 -7.60
C ALA A 189 -4.80 0.09 -7.89
N ASP A 190 -5.05 0.65 -9.07
CA ASP A 190 -6.36 1.07 -9.58
C ASP A 190 -7.13 -0.05 -10.29
N ALA A 191 -6.50 -1.17 -10.58
CA ALA A 191 -7.18 -2.34 -11.12
C ALA A 191 -8.25 -2.86 -10.13
N GLY A 192 -9.44 -3.16 -10.64
CA GLY A 192 -10.54 -3.67 -9.84
C GLY A 192 -11.35 -2.61 -9.07
N ASN A 193 -11.10 -1.32 -9.25
CA ASN A 193 -11.88 -0.23 -8.64
C ASN A 193 -12.96 0.35 -9.59
N SER A 194 -13.37 -0.40 -10.60
CA SER A 194 -14.40 -0.02 -11.58
C SER A 194 -15.78 -0.62 -11.28
#